data_a7d8d0cccbb09306a098193690bd9c3c
#
_entry.id   a7d8d0cccbb09306a098193690bd9c3c
#
_cell.length_a   1.000
_cell.length_b   1.000
_cell.length_c   1.000
_cell.angle_alpha   90.00
_cell.angle_beta   90.00
_cell.angle_gamma   90.00
#
_symmetry.space_group_name_H-M   'P 1'
#
loop_
_entity.id
_entity.type
_entity.pdbx_description
1 polymer ?
#
loop_
_entity_poly.entity_id
_entity_poly.type
_entity_poly.pdbx_seq_one_letter_code
_entity_poly.pdbx_strand_id
1 'polypeptide(L)'
;MPASTLTVRGIEVPKLGYGTWQVTGEAARESVRDALELGYRHIDTARMYGNEVEVGEGIRDSGVPRDELWLTSKVWPDDARADDVRRSAERQLADLGVERLDLLLLHWPAPGVPLAETLEALGALRGDGLIRELGVSNFPSAMLREAAALAPVFANQVEYHAYLAQDAVLGACHEHSVMLTAYSPFAHGRLLDDPVLAEIAAAHEATPSQVALAWLLEQELVSAIPKASSHERRAENLGALGLELGSDEHDRVGALRSRHLRTADPGFAPAWD
;
A
#
# COMPACT_ATOMS: atom_id res chain seq x y z
N MET A 1 -3.68 -20.95 3.25
CA MET A 1 -3.37 -20.94 1.81
C MET A 1 -2.19 -19.99 1.59
N PRO A 2 -1.25 -20.24 0.65
CA PRO A 2 -0.23 -19.24 0.35
C PRO A 2 -0.93 -17.94 -0.05
N ALA A 3 -0.37 -16.80 0.36
CA ALA A 3 -0.90 -15.49 0.01
C ALA A 3 -0.93 -15.37 -1.52
N SER A 4 -2.06 -14.93 -2.10
CA SER A 4 -2.11 -14.61 -3.52
C SER A 4 -1.11 -13.49 -3.81
N THR A 5 -0.23 -13.68 -4.78
CA THR A 5 0.84 -12.74 -5.15
C THR A 5 0.59 -12.11 -6.50
N LEU A 6 1.18 -10.96 -6.72
CA LEU A 6 1.40 -10.39 -8.05
C LEU A 6 2.92 -10.33 -8.32
N THR A 7 3.29 -10.41 -9.57
CA THR A 7 4.71 -10.36 -9.98
C THR A 7 5.03 -9.01 -10.59
N VAL A 8 6.00 -8.31 -10.01
CA VAL A 8 6.51 -7.04 -10.55
C VAL A 8 7.99 -7.20 -10.85
N ARG A 9 8.39 -7.10 -12.12
CA ARG A 9 9.79 -7.26 -12.57
C ARG A 9 10.47 -8.53 -12.01
N GLY A 10 9.71 -9.65 -11.93
CA GLY A 10 10.18 -10.92 -11.41
C GLY A 10 10.21 -11.05 -9.89
N ILE A 11 9.66 -10.07 -9.17
CA ILE A 11 9.55 -10.09 -7.70
C ILE A 11 8.10 -10.36 -7.32
N GLU A 12 7.87 -11.39 -6.50
CA GLU A 12 6.57 -11.73 -5.95
C GLU A 12 6.25 -10.82 -4.77
N VAL A 13 5.05 -10.20 -4.80
CA VAL A 13 4.52 -9.34 -3.73
C VAL A 13 3.12 -9.83 -3.35
N PRO A 14 2.80 -10.02 -2.06
CA PRO A 14 1.44 -10.36 -1.65
C PRO A 14 0.45 -9.25 -2.05
N LYS A 15 -0.61 -9.63 -2.77
CA LYS A 15 -1.62 -8.67 -3.29
C LYS A 15 -2.34 -7.92 -2.19
N LEU A 16 -2.61 -8.58 -1.06
CA LEU A 16 -3.31 -8.01 0.07
C LEU A 16 -2.36 -7.82 1.24
N GLY A 17 -2.19 -6.59 1.68
CA GLY A 17 -1.42 -6.22 2.86
C GLY A 17 -2.30 -5.73 4.01
N TYR A 18 -1.69 -5.58 5.18
CA TYR A 18 -2.29 -4.96 6.35
C TYR A 18 -1.70 -3.57 6.56
N GLY A 19 -2.54 -2.53 6.44
CA GLY A 19 -2.16 -1.15 6.69
C GLY A 19 -2.29 -0.78 8.18
N THR A 20 -1.28 -0.09 8.73
CA THR A 20 -1.20 0.26 10.16
C THR A 20 -1.56 1.72 10.46
N TRP A 21 -2.06 2.49 9.50
CA TRP A 21 -2.47 3.88 9.69
C TRP A 21 -3.49 4.03 10.82
N GLN A 22 -3.26 4.96 11.77
CA GLN A 22 -4.11 5.23 12.94
C GLN A 22 -4.27 4.03 13.90
N VAL A 23 -3.32 3.10 13.93
CA VAL A 23 -3.23 2.08 14.95
C VAL A 23 -1.95 2.32 15.74
N THR A 24 -2.05 2.54 17.05
CA THR A 24 -0.92 2.97 17.89
C THR A 24 -0.81 2.14 19.17
N GLY A 25 0.38 2.14 19.79
CA GLY A 25 0.64 1.46 21.05
C GLY A 25 0.37 -0.05 20.98
N GLU A 26 -0.04 -0.67 22.07
CA GLU A 26 -0.27 -2.12 22.16
C GLU A 26 -1.25 -2.62 21.09
N ALA A 27 -2.25 -1.80 20.70
CA ALA A 27 -3.17 -2.18 19.63
C ALA A 27 -2.47 -2.35 18.26
N ALA A 28 -1.40 -1.62 17.99
CA ALA A 28 -0.61 -1.80 16.77
C ALA A 28 0.15 -3.13 16.82
N ARG A 29 0.81 -3.44 17.94
CA ARG A 29 1.51 -4.70 18.17
C ARG A 29 0.58 -5.91 18.04
N GLU A 30 -0.54 -5.89 18.77
CA GLU A 30 -1.52 -6.97 18.75
C GLU A 30 -2.14 -7.18 17.36
N SER A 31 -2.49 -6.09 16.66
CA SER A 31 -3.13 -6.18 15.34
C SER A 31 -2.18 -6.68 14.25
N VAL A 32 -0.90 -6.32 14.30
CA VAL A 32 0.12 -6.83 13.38
C VAL A 32 0.37 -8.31 13.63
N ARG A 33 0.56 -8.72 14.91
CA ARG A 33 0.68 -10.13 15.25
C ARG A 33 -0.51 -10.94 14.73
N ASP A 34 -1.74 -10.51 15.04
CA ASP A 34 -2.96 -11.17 14.61
C ASP A 34 -3.10 -11.24 13.08
N ALA A 35 -2.77 -10.16 12.36
CA ALA A 35 -2.78 -10.17 10.90
C ALA A 35 -1.83 -11.25 10.34
N LEU A 36 -0.63 -11.36 10.89
CA LEU A 36 0.35 -12.36 10.48
C LEU A 36 -0.08 -13.79 10.83
N GLU A 37 -0.68 -14.00 12.00
CA GLU A 37 -1.27 -15.28 12.42
C GLU A 37 -2.43 -15.71 11.51
N LEU A 38 -3.26 -14.75 11.03
CA LEU A 38 -4.31 -14.97 10.04
C LEU A 38 -3.78 -15.33 8.64
N GLY A 39 -2.51 -15.02 8.34
CA GLY A 39 -1.90 -15.35 7.04
C GLY A 39 -1.53 -14.16 6.17
N TYR A 40 -1.66 -12.92 6.64
CA TYR A 40 -1.06 -11.79 5.94
C TYR A 40 0.46 -11.98 5.85
N ARG A 41 1.04 -11.55 4.72
CA ARG A 41 2.49 -11.55 4.48
C ARG A 41 3.02 -10.20 3.96
N HIS A 42 2.15 -9.19 3.93
CA HIS A 42 2.49 -7.82 3.59
C HIS A 42 2.02 -6.89 4.70
N ILE A 43 2.96 -6.16 5.32
CA ILE A 43 2.69 -5.15 6.34
C ILE A 43 3.11 -3.80 5.80
N ASP A 44 2.22 -2.81 5.88
CA ASP A 44 2.45 -1.44 5.46
C ASP A 44 2.38 -0.48 6.65
N THR A 45 3.48 0.20 6.91
CA THR A 45 3.60 1.25 7.93
C THR A 45 4.24 2.51 7.34
N ALA A 46 4.54 3.49 8.17
CA ALA A 46 5.28 4.69 7.81
C ALA A 46 5.86 5.38 9.06
N ARG A 47 7.00 6.05 8.88
CA ARG A 47 7.63 6.88 9.91
C ARG A 47 6.64 7.84 10.58
N MET A 48 5.79 8.49 9.77
CA MET A 48 4.81 9.48 10.22
C MET A 48 3.71 8.89 11.13
N TYR A 49 3.49 7.57 11.10
CA TYR A 49 2.47 6.93 11.93
C TYR A 49 2.87 6.82 13.39
N GLY A 50 4.20 6.90 13.68
CA GLY A 50 4.74 6.83 15.04
C GLY A 50 4.50 5.50 15.75
N ASN A 51 4.39 4.41 14.99
CA ASN A 51 4.07 3.07 15.50
C ASN A 51 5.04 1.98 15.04
N GLU A 52 6.18 2.35 14.46
CA GLU A 52 7.13 1.38 13.89
C GLU A 52 7.69 0.42 14.93
N VAL A 53 7.89 0.88 16.17
CA VAL A 53 8.35 0.02 17.29
C VAL A 53 7.35 -1.09 17.57
N GLU A 54 6.09 -0.75 17.73
CA GLU A 54 5.02 -1.72 18.01
C GLU A 54 4.73 -2.64 16.81
N VAL A 55 4.86 -2.12 15.59
CA VAL A 55 4.79 -2.94 14.37
C VAL A 55 5.91 -3.98 14.36
N GLY A 56 7.15 -3.58 14.65
CA GLY A 56 8.30 -4.48 14.77
C GLY A 56 8.12 -5.53 15.87
N GLU A 57 7.57 -5.12 17.02
CA GLU A 57 7.23 -6.04 18.10
C GLU A 57 6.16 -7.06 17.68
N GLY A 58 5.10 -6.59 17.01
CA GLY A 58 4.04 -7.47 16.49
C GLY A 58 4.54 -8.48 15.46
N ILE A 59 5.47 -8.07 14.57
CA ILE A 59 6.13 -8.97 13.62
C ILE A 59 6.91 -10.04 14.38
N ARG A 60 7.74 -9.66 15.35
CA ARG A 60 8.53 -10.59 16.16
C ARG A 60 7.66 -11.58 16.93
N ASP A 61 6.60 -11.08 17.56
CA ASP A 61 5.68 -11.88 18.38
C ASP A 61 4.85 -12.89 17.57
N SER A 62 4.63 -12.62 16.28
CA SER A 62 3.91 -13.54 15.38
C SER A 62 4.71 -14.83 15.10
N GLY A 63 6.03 -14.80 15.29
CA GLY A 63 6.91 -15.90 14.94
C GLY A 63 7.05 -16.18 13.44
N VAL A 64 6.45 -15.36 12.56
CA VAL A 64 6.60 -15.49 11.11
C VAL A 64 8.02 -15.07 10.70
N PRO A 65 8.77 -15.89 9.95
CA PRO A 65 10.11 -15.55 9.49
C PRO A 65 10.12 -14.24 8.70
N ARG A 66 11.12 -13.38 8.94
CA ARG A 66 11.23 -12.07 8.28
C ARG A 66 11.32 -12.18 6.75
N ASP A 67 11.92 -13.23 6.23
CA ASP A 67 12.08 -13.49 4.80
C ASP A 67 10.80 -13.95 4.10
N GLU A 68 9.76 -14.33 4.85
CA GLU A 68 8.42 -14.57 4.33
C GLU A 68 7.57 -13.30 4.20
N LEU A 69 8.06 -12.16 4.72
CA LEU A 69 7.30 -10.92 4.79
C LEU A 69 7.72 -9.94 3.71
N TRP A 70 6.73 -9.22 3.19
CA TRP A 70 6.89 -7.96 2.48
C TRP A 70 6.60 -6.82 3.45
N LEU A 71 7.61 -6.07 3.85
CA LEU A 71 7.51 -4.97 4.81
C LEU A 71 7.78 -3.64 4.11
N THR A 72 6.77 -2.77 4.14
CA THR A 72 6.83 -1.42 3.56
C THR A 72 6.85 -0.36 4.66
N SER A 73 7.76 0.63 4.53
CA SER A 73 7.68 1.87 5.28
C SER A 73 7.91 3.08 4.37
N LYS A 74 7.85 4.31 4.93
CA LYS A 74 7.85 5.54 4.14
C LYS A 74 8.65 6.63 4.81
N VAL A 75 9.43 7.39 4.01
CA VAL A 75 10.12 8.62 4.39
C VAL A 75 9.15 9.79 4.26
N TRP A 76 9.05 10.60 5.31
CA TRP A 76 8.22 11.80 5.24
C TRP A 76 8.89 12.90 4.41
N PRO A 77 8.15 13.79 3.71
CA PRO A 77 8.75 14.84 2.86
C PRO A 77 9.78 15.76 3.53
N ASP A 78 9.63 15.99 4.83
CA ASP A 78 10.58 16.82 5.58
C ASP A 78 11.99 16.17 5.66
N ASP A 79 12.06 14.85 5.51
CA ASP A 79 13.28 14.04 5.50
C ASP A 79 13.73 13.69 4.08
N ALA A 80 13.26 14.39 3.03
CA ALA A 80 13.51 14.02 1.63
C ALA A 80 14.92 14.35 1.11
N ARG A 81 15.74 15.14 1.84
CA ARG A 81 17.13 15.38 1.46
C ARG A 81 18.00 14.15 1.71
N ALA A 82 19.06 14.00 0.91
CA ALA A 82 19.86 12.78 0.86
C ALA A 82 20.30 12.26 2.24
N ASP A 83 20.89 13.12 3.08
CA ASP A 83 21.36 12.73 4.41
C ASP A 83 20.21 12.42 5.37
N ASP A 84 19.07 13.10 5.21
CA ASP A 84 17.87 12.88 6.03
C ASP A 84 17.17 11.57 5.65
N VAL A 85 17.09 11.25 4.35
CA VAL A 85 16.59 9.95 3.86
C VAL A 85 17.35 8.81 4.53
N ARG A 86 18.69 8.88 4.55
CA ARG A 86 19.52 7.84 5.18
C ARG A 86 19.25 7.72 6.69
N ARG A 87 19.30 8.85 7.40
CA ARG A 87 19.03 8.86 8.84
C ARG A 87 17.63 8.35 9.19
N SER A 88 16.62 8.74 8.39
CA SER A 88 15.24 8.30 8.55
C SER A 88 15.13 6.79 8.34
N ALA A 89 15.73 6.24 7.27
CA ALA A 89 15.73 4.80 6.98
C ALA A 89 16.43 3.97 8.08
N GLU A 90 17.62 4.39 8.52
CA GLU A 90 18.37 3.71 9.59
C GLU A 90 17.55 3.68 10.90
N ARG A 91 16.85 4.78 11.22
CA ARG A 91 15.98 4.87 12.38
C ARG A 91 14.75 3.96 12.24
N GLN A 92 14.11 3.92 11.08
CA GLN A 92 12.98 3.02 10.80
C GLN A 92 13.38 1.55 10.95
N LEU A 93 14.54 1.16 10.43
CA LEU A 93 15.08 -0.19 10.60
C LEU A 93 15.30 -0.54 12.07
N ALA A 94 15.86 0.40 12.85
CA ALA A 94 16.06 0.23 14.29
C ALA A 94 14.74 0.12 15.06
N ASP A 95 13.77 1.01 14.78
CA ASP A 95 12.45 1.04 15.42
C ASP A 95 11.66 -0.24 15.09
N LEU A 96 11.71 -0.73 13.86
CA LEU A 96 11.09 -1.98 13.41
C LEU A 96 11.85 -3.24 13.88
N GLY A 97 13.12 -3.09 14.30
CA GLY A 97 13.96 -4.21 14.71
C GLY A 97 14.31 -5.18 13.57
N VAL A 98 14.51 -4.64 12.35
CA VAL A 98 14.83 -5.41 11.15
C VAL A 98 16.11 -4.88 10.47
N GLU A 99 16.79 -5.74 9.72
CA GLU A 99 18.01 -5.37 8.99
C GLU A 99 17.69 -4.73 7.61
N ARG A 100 16.52 -5.01 7.05
CA ARG A 100 16.13 -4.56 5.71
C ARG A 100 14.61 -4.38 5.60
N LEU A 101 14.19 -3.33 4.87
CA LEU A 101 12.82 -3.20 4.34
C LEU A 101 12.72 -3.85 2.95
N ASP A 102 11.54 -4.36 2.59
CA ASP A 102 11.26 -4.81 1.23
C ASP A 102 10.94 -3.64 0.31
N LEU A 103 10.27 -2.60 0.83
CA LEU A 103 9.94 -1.40 0.08
C LEU A 103 10.04 -0.16 0.96
N LEU A 104 10.77 0.85 0.50
CA LEU A 104 10.80 2.18 1.12
C LEU A 104 10.28 3.21 0.14
N LEU A 105 9.25 3.96 0.55
CA LEU A 105 8.58 4.95 -0.28
C LEU A 105 8.93 6.39 0.15
N LEU A 106 9.07 7.31 -0.78
CA LEU A 106 8.83 8.72 -0.50
C LEU A 106 7.32 8.91 -0.31
N HIS A 107 6.88 9.29 0.90
CA HIS A 107 5.47 9.25 1.33
C HIS A 107 4.56 10.23 0.59
N TRP A 108 5.08 11.40 0.23
CA TRP A 108 4.48 12.44 -0.60
C TRP A 108 5.56 13.13 -1.41
N PRO A 109 5.22 13.78 -2.54
CA PRO A 109 6.14 14.71 -3.19
C PRO A 109 6.68 15.74 -2.19
N ALA A 110 7.99 16.04 -2.25
CA ALA A 110 8.66 16.95 -1.33
C ALA A 110 8.95 18.29 -2.02
N PRO A 111 8.08 19.30 -1.93
CA PRO A 111 8.30 20.60 -2.54
C PRO A 111 9.62 21.23 -2.04
N GLY A 112 10.46 21.72 -2.96
CA GLY A 112 11.74 22.36 -2.62
C GLY A 112 12.93 21.41 -2.45
N VAL A 113 12.73 20.09 -2.60
CA VAL A 113 13.81 19.11 -2.73
C VAL A 113 13.78 18.55 -4.15
N PRO A 114 14.89 18.56 -4.90
CA PRO A 114 14.94 17.93 -6.22
C PRO A 114 14.60 16.44 -6.11
N LEU A 115 13.65 15.96 -6.90
CA LEU A 115 13.23 14.55 -6.86
C LEU A 115 14.41 13.58 -7.10
N ALA A 116 15.33 13.97 -7.99
CA ALA A 116 16.53 13.18 -8.26
C ALA A 116 17.39 12.96 -7.00
N GLU A 117 17.55 13.97 -6.13
CA GLU A 117 18.32 13.87 -4.88
C GLU A 117 17.73 12.78 -3.95
N THR A 118 16.40 12.80 -3.77
CA THR A 118 15.71 11.81 -2.93
C THR A 118 15.79 10.40 -3.52
N LEU A 119 15.58 10.27 -4.84
CA LEU A 119 15.61 8.96 -5.50
C LEU A 119 17.04 8.38 -5.56
N GLU A 120 18.06 9.21 -5.72
CA GLU A 120 19.47 8.78 -5.63
C GLU A 120 19.80 8.28 -4.22
N ALA A 121 19.31 8.97 -3.16
CA ALA A 121 19.51 8.54 -1.79
C ALA A 121 18.81 7.19 -1.49
N LEU A 122 17.58 7.01 -1.97
CA LEU A 122 16.88 5.71 -1.89
C LEU A 122 17.62 4.63 -2.69
N GLY A 123 18.16 4.97 -3.85
CA GLY A 123 19.00 4.08 -4.67
C GLY A 123 20.29 3.65 -3.95
N ALA A 124 20.92 4.57 -3.20
CA ALA A 124 22.09 4.26 -2.38
C ALA A 124 21.74 3.28 -1.24
N LEU A 125 20.59 3.47 -0.54
CA LEU A 125 20.10 2.54 0.48
C LEU A 125 19.85 1.13 -0.10
N ARG A 126 19.33 1.07 -1.33
CA ARG A 126 19.16 -0.20 -2.06
C ARG A 126 20.52 -0.84 -2.37
N GLY A 127 21.49 -0.06 -2.81
CA GLY A 127 22.86 -0.52 -3.07
C GLY A 127 23.55 -1.06 -1.82
N ASP A 128 23.30 -0.46 -0.67
CA ASP A 128 23.81 -0.87 0.64
C ASP A 128 23.04 -2.09 1.22
N GLY A 129 21.93 -2.53 0.60
CA GLY A 129 21.12 -3.65 1.04
C GLY A 129 20.17 -3.34 2.20
N LEU A 130 20.01 -2.07 2.58
CA LEU A 130 19.10 -1.64 3.65
C LEU A 130 17.62 -1.66 3.21
N ILE A 131 17.38 -1.53 1.92
CA ILE A 131 16.07 -1.73 1.31
C ILE A 131 16.20 -2.66 0.09
N ARG A 132 15.15 -3.42 -0.21
CA ARG A 132 15.10 -4.26 -1.41
C ARG A 132 14.69 -3.43 -2.62
N GLU A 133 13.61 -2.66 -2.50
CA GLU A 133 13.07 -1.82 -3.55
C GLU A 133 12.74 -0.42 -3.05
N LEU A 134 12.76 0.54 -3.96
CA LEU A 134 12.39 1.94 -3.72
C LEU A 134 11.10 2.29 -4.47
N GLY A 135 10.35 3.23 -3.95
CA GLY A 135 9.14 3.71 -4.60
C GLY A 135 8.71 5.09 -4.14
N VAL A 136 7.54 5.48 -4.60
CA VAL A 136 6.93 6.77 -4.30
C VAL A 136 5.50 6.56 -3.80
N SER A 137 4.92 7.60 -3.23
CA SER A 137 3.53 7.59 -2.81
C SER A 137 2.88 8.94 -3.10
N ASN A 138 1.62 8.93 -3.52
CA ASN A 138 0.85 10.12 -3.87
C ASN A 138 1.42 10.89 -5.08
N PHE A 139 1.99 10.17 -6.04
CA PHE A 139 2.48 10.72 -7.28
C PHE A 139 1.41 10.61 -8.38
N PRO A 140 0.91 11.74 -8.92
CA PRO A 140 0.11 11.75 -10.15
C PRO A 140 0.90 11.18 -11.34
N SER A 141 0.21 10.85 -12.43
CA SER A 141 0.79 10.15 -13.56
C SER A 141 2.03 10.84 -14.16
N ALA A 142 2.02 12.16 -14.27
CA ALA A 142 3.15 12.92 -14.80
C ALA A 142 4.39 12.85 -13.87
N MET A 143 4.17 12.97 -12.56
CA MET A 143 5.27 12.85 -11.57
C MET A 143 5.80 11.42 -11.48
N LEU A 144 4.93 10.41 -11.62
CA LEU A 144 5.36 9.01 -11.66
C LEU A 144 6.26 8.73 -12.86
N ARG A 145 5.92 9.26 -14.05
CA ARG A 145 6.78 9.15 -15.25
C ARG A 145 8.13 9.83 -15.06
N GLU A 146 8.15 11.02 -14.44
CA GLU A 146 9.39 11.70 -14.08
C GLU A 146 10.24 10.85 -13.13
N ALA A 147 9.63 10.33 -12.06
CA ALA A 147 10.32 9.47 -11.09
C ALA A 147 10.88 8.20 -11.74
N ALA A 148 10.11 7.54 -12.60
CA ALA A 148 10.50 6.32 -13.31
C ALA A 148 11.61 6.55 -14.34
N ALA A 149 11.73 7.77 -14.88
CA ALA A 149 12.85 8.16 -15.75
C ALA A 149 14.14 8.41 -14.96
N LEU A 150 14.05 8.78 -13.69
CA LEU A 150 15.20 9.07 -12.82
C LEU A 150 15.72 7.82 -12.07
N ALA A 151 14.83 6.89 -11.69
CA ALA A 151 15.20 5.73 -10.90
C ALA A 151 14.28 4.54 -11.21
N PRO A 152 14.69 3.29 -10.89
CA PRO A 152 13.87 2.10 -11.06
C PRO A 152 12.76 2.01 -9.98
N VAL A 153 11.84 2.98 -9.96
CA VAL A 153 10.70 3.03 -9.05
C VAL A 153 9.89 1.75 -9.15
N PHE A 154 9.73 1.04 -8.04
CA PHE A 154 9.05 -0.26 -7.97
C PHE A 154 7.55 -0.13 -7.73
N ALA A 155 7.13 0.83 -6.89
CA ALA A 155 5.74 1.04 -6.54
C ALA A 155 5.37 2.52 -6.45
N ASN A 156 4.09 2.84 -6.75
CA ASN A 156 3.43 4.08 -6.41
C ASN A 156 2.21 3.76 -5.53
N GLN A 157 2.24 4.18 -4.26
CA GLN A 157 1.14 3.98 -3.34
C GLN A 157 0.21 5.20 -3.36
N VAL A 158 -1.05 5.01 -3.75
CA VAL A 158 -2.03 6.10 -3.89
C VAL A 158 -3.37 5.73 -3.28
N GLU A 159 -4.21 6.73 -2.97
CA GLU A 159 -5.62 6.48 -2.69
C GLU A 159 -6.27 5.87 -3.93
N TYR A 160 -6.81 4.64 -3.77
CA TYR A 160 -7.52 4.00 -4.86
C TYR A 160 -8.65 3.12 -4.35
N HIS A 161 -9.83 3.34 -4.89
CA HIS A 161 -11.06 2.62 -4.59
C HIS A 161 -12.11 2.90 -5.68
N ALA A 162 -13.22 2.17 -5.69
CA ALA A 162 -14.21 2.26 -6.75
C ALA A 162 -14.86 3.66 -6.93
N TYR A 163 -14.80 4.56 -5.93
CA TYR A 163 -15.30 5.94 -6.05
C TYR A 163 -14.27 6.94 -6.59
N LEU A 164 -13.04 6.52 -6.84
CA LEU A 164 -11.97 7.39 -7.31
C LEU A 164 -11.30 6.80 -8.56
N ALA A 165 -11.43 7.49 -9.69
CA ALA A 165 -10.73 7.12 -10.90
C ALA A 165 -9.21 7.30 -10.73
N GLN A 166 -8.43 6.30 -11.18
CA GLN A 166 -6.97 6.35 -11.21
C GLN A 166 -6.43 5.88 -12.57
N ASP A 167 -7.23 6.03 -13.64
CA ASP A 167 -6.88 5.53 -14.98
C ASP A 167 -5.54 6.07 -15.48
N ALA A 168 -5.25 7.36 -15.25
CA ALA A 168 -4.00 7.99 -15.67
C ALA A 168 -2.79 7.43 -14.89
N VAL A 169 -2.94 7.24 -13.57
CA VAL A 169 -1.89 6.67 -12.70
C VAL A 169 -1.67 5.19 -13.04
N LEU A 170 -2.75 4.42 -13.24
CA LEU A 170 -2.68 3.00 -13.67
C LEU A 170 -1.95 2.89 -15.02
N GLY A 171 -2.30 3.75 -15.99
CA GLY A 171 -1.62 3.80 -17.27
C GLY A 171 -0.11 4.03 -17.14
N ALA A 172 0.30 4.97 -16.29
CA ALA A 172 1.71 5.21 -16.01
C ALA A 172 2.39 4.04 -15.27
N CYS A 173 1.66 3.36 -14.37
CA CYS A 173 2.15 2.16 -13.70
C CYS A 173 2.42 1.03 -14.70
N HIS A 174 1.49 0.76 -15.63
CA HIS A 174 1.66 -0.23 -16.69
C HIS A 174 2.83 0.12 -17.63
N GLU A 175 2.91 1.37 -18.08
CA GLU A 175 3.96 1.88 -18.95
C GLU A 175 5.37 1.60 -18.41
N HIS A 176 5.55 1.69 -17.09
CA HIS A 176 6.84 1.55 -16.43
C HIS A 176 6.99 0.26 -15.61
N SER A 177 6.03 -0.66 -15.65
CA SER A 177 5.99 -1.87 -14.80
C SER A 177 6.15 -1.54 -13.32
N VAL A 178 5.37 -0.58 -12.83
CA VAL A 178 5.32 -0.10 -11.44
C VAL A 178 4.08 -0.67 -10.77
N MET A 179 4.20 -1.20 -9.56
CA MET A 179 3.06 -1.64 -8.76
C MET A 179 2.27 -0.43 -8.25
N LEU A 180 0.95 -0.47 -8.40
CA LEU A 180 0.07 0.43 -7.69
C LEU A 180 -0.35 -0.21 -6.37
N THR A 181 -0.07 0.45 -5.25
CA THR A 181 -0.59 0.02 -3.94
C THR A 181 -1.75 0.92 -3.54
N ALA A 182 -2.95 0.33 -3.42
CA ALA A 182 -4.18 1.03 -3.08
C ALA A 182 -4.30 1.22 -1.56
N TYR A 183 -4.15 2.45 -1.05
CA TYR A 183 -4.53 2.75 0.32
C TYR A 183 -5.98 3.28 0.38
N SER A 184 -6.59 3.27 1.57
CA SER A 184 -8.00 3.63 1.80
C SER A 184 -8.98 2.92 0.84
N PRO A 185 -8.88 1.59 0.63
CA PRO A 185 -9.63 0.88 -0.39
C PRO A 185 -11.15 0.93 -0.21
N PHE A 186 -11.61 1.37 0.97
CA PHE A 186 -13.02 1.52 1.32
C PHE A 186 -13.50 2.97 1.40
N ALA A 187 -12.71 3.96 0.94
CA ALA A 187 -13.05 5.39 1.05
C ALA A 187 -13.50 5.79 2.48
N HIS A 188 -12.74 5.37 3.50
CA HIS A 188 -13.08 5.51 4.93
C HIS A 188 -14.46 4.93 5.29
N GLY A 189 -14.83 3.81 4.68
CA GLY A 189 -16.09 3.10 4.91
C GLY A 189 -17.26 3.56 4.03
N ARG A 190 -17.14 4.69 3.35
CA ARG A 190 -18.24 5.26 2.51
C ARG A 190 -18.63 4.37 1.33
N LEU A 191 -17.71 3.52 0.88
CA LEU A 191 -17.96 2.58 -0.21
C LEU A 191 -18.80 1.38 0.24
N LEU A 192 -18.75 1.00 1.52
CA LEU A 192 -19.33 -0.24 2.02
C LEU A 192 -20.86 -0.25 2.06
N ASP A 193 -21.48 0.94 2.03
CA ASP A 193 -22.94 1.09 1.99
C ASP A 193 -23.47 1.24 0.53
N ASP A 194 -22.63 1.06 -0.49
CA ASP A 194 -23.05 1.19 -1.87
C ASP A 194 -23.96 0.03 -2.29
N PRO A 195 -25.16 0.30 -2.87
CA PRO A 195 -26.09 -0.75 -3.26
C PRO A 195 -25.56 -1.68 -4.35
N VAL A 196 -24.63 -1.24 -5.20
CA VAL A 196 -23.99 -2.10 -6.22
C VAL A 196 -23.13 -3.13 -5.54
N LEU A 197 -22.31 -2.73 -4.54
CA LEU A 197 -21.48 -3.67 -3.78
C LEU A 197 -22.34 -4.62 -2.96
N ALA A 198 -23.41 -4.13 -2.33
CA ALA A 198 -24.32 -4.95 -1.53
C ALA A 198 -25.03 -6.03 -2.37
N GLU A 199 -25.47 -5.69 -3.58
CA GLU A 199 -26.11 -6.63 -4.50
C GLU A 199 -25.13 -7.71 -4.96
N ILE A 200 -23.92 -7.34 -5.39
CA ILE A 200 -22.87 -8.28 -5.82
C ILE A 200 -22.47 -9.19 -4.64
N ALA A 201 -22.25 -8.59 -3.46
CA ALA A 201 -21.91 -9.34 -2.26
C ALA A 201 -22.95 -10.40 -1.92
N ALA A 202 -24.25 -10.08 -2.01
CA ALA A 202 -25.32 -11.03 -1.77
C ALA A 202 -25.32 -12.20 -2.78
N ALA A 203 -24.99 -11.95 -4.05
CA ALA A 203 -24.92 -12.98 -5.08
C ALA A 203 -23.76 -13.98 -4.84
N HIS A 204 -22.69 -13.53 -4.21
CA HIS A 204 -21.50 -14.33 -3.91
C HIS A 204 -21.40 -14.84 -2.47
N GLU A 205 -22.44 -14.66 -1.62
CA GLU A 205 -22.39 -14.95 -0.18
C GLU A 205 -21.18 -14.25 0.51
N ALA A 206 -20.80 -13.07 0.02
CA ALA A 206 -19.67 -12.29 0.46
C ALA A 206 -20.11 -10.98 1.15
N THR A 207 -19.16 -10.14 1.54
CA THR A 207 -19.42 -8.81 2.08
C THR A 207 -19.03 -7.71 1.08
N PRO A 208 -19.62 -6.50 1.19
CA PRO A 208 -19.22 -5.36 0.35
C PRO A 208 -17.72 -5.04 0.40
N SER A 209 -17.07 -5.25 1.56
CA SER A 209 -15.61 -5.07 1.69
C SER A 209 -14.83 -6.11 0.87
N GLN A 210 -15.28 -7.37 0.84
CA GLN A 210 -14.67 -8.39 0.00
C GLN A 210 -14.83 -8.09 -1.49
N VAL A 211 -16.02 -7.64 -1.92
CA VAL A 211 -16.24 -7.21 -3.32
C VAL A 211 -15.35 -6.02 -3.70
N ALA A 212 -15.25 -5.01 -2.85
CA ALA A 212 -14.39 -3.86 -3.09
C ALA A 212 -12.91 -4.23 -3.20
N LEU A 213 -12.43 -5.14 -2.35
CA LEU A 213 -11.05 -5.63 -2.42
C LEU A 213 -10.82 -6.54 -3.62
N ALA A 214 -11.73 -7.49 -3.93
CA ALA A 214 -11.62 -8.36 -5.09
C ALA A 214 -11.48 -7.54 -6.37
N TRP A 215 -12.33 -6.52 -6.56
CA TRP A 215 -12.26 -5.60 -7.69
C TRP A 215 -10.89 -4.92 -7.83
N LEU A 216 -10.25 -4.52 -6.74
CA LEU A 216 -8.89 -3.96 -6.77
C LEU A 216 -7.85 -5.02 -7.11
N LEU A 217 -7.92 -6.19 -6.45
CA LEU A 217 -6.89 -7.23 -6.51
C LEU A 217 -6.90 -8.04 -7.81
N GLU A 218 -8.00 -8.00 -8.57
CA GLU A 218 -8.08 -8.58 -9.92
C GLU A 218 -7.37 -7.74 -10.98
N GLN A 219 -7.15 -6.45 -10.72
CA GLN A 219 -6.44 -5.59 -11.65
C GLN A 219 -4.94 -5.92 -11.69
N GLU A 220 -4.36 -5.82 -12.87
CA GLU A 220 -2.93 -6.07 -13.07
C GLU A 220 -2.09 -5.02 -12.32
N LEU A 221 -1.00 -5.46 -11.70
CA LEU A 221 -0.07 -4.64 -10.92
C LEU A 221 -0.70 -3.91 -9.70
N VAL A 222 -1.90 -4.27 -9.27
CA VAL A 222 -2.57 -3.65 -8.12
C VAL A 222 -2.46 -4.52 -6.88
N SER A 223 -2.03 -3.91 -5.78
CA SER A 223 -2.12 -4.43 -4.41
C SER A 223 -2.99 -3.51 -3.55
N ALA A 224 -3.52 -3.99 -2.44
CA ALA A 224 -4.32 -3.19 -1.52
C ALA A 224 -3.89 -3.39 -0.06
N ILE A 225 -3.96 -2.32 0.73
CA ILE A 225 -3.54 -2.32 2.13
C ILE A 225 -4.64 -1.77 3.06
N PRO A 226 -5.80 -2.45 3.16
CA PRO A 226 -6.84 -2.05 4.09
C PRO A 226 -6.34 -2.05 5.54
N LYS A 227 -6.78 -1.05 6.32
CA LYS A 227 -6.68 -1.07 7.78
C LYS A 227 -7.94 -1.72 8.34
N ALA A 228 -7.79 -2.63 9.29
CA ALA A 228 -8.89 -3.27 10.01
C ALA A 228 -8.59 -3.35 11.51
N SER A 229 -9.52 -2.83 12.32
CA SER A 229 -9.29 -2.70 13.77
C SER A 229 -9.62 -3.97 14.56
N SER A 230 -10.40 -4.92 14.01
CA SER A 230 -10.77 -6.15 14.70
C SER A 230 -10.29 -7.38 13.94
N HIS A 231 -10.13 -8.49 14.67
CA HIS A 231 -9.79 -9.79 14.12
C HIS A 231 -10.74 -10.22 12.99
N GLU A 232 -12.05 -10.07 13.23
CA GLU A 232 -13.09 -10.49 12.28
C GLU A 232 -12.95 -9.74 10.95
N ARG A 233 -12.68 -8.42 10.99
CA ARG A 233 -12.49 -7.60 9.78
C ARG A 233 -11.20 -7.93 9.05
N ARG A 234 -10.13 -8.29 9.78
CA ARG A 234 -8.89 -8.76 9.15
C ARG A 234 -9.09 -10.10 8.46
N ALA A 235 -9.78 -11.03 9.12
CA ALA A 235 -10.15 -12.33 8.55
C ALA A 235 -11.10 -12.17 7.35
N GLU A 236 -12.11 -11.29 7.46
CA GLU A 236 -13.04 -10.96 6.38
C GLU A 236 -12.31 -10.44 5.13
N ASN A 237 -11.38 -9.50 5.30
CA ASN A 237 -10.61 -8.94 4.19
C ASN A 237 -9.80 -10.01 3.44
N LEU A 238 -9.24 -11.01 4.15
CA LEU A 238 -8.52 -12.13 3.51
C LEU A 238 -9.43 -12.96 2.61
N GLY A 239 -10.72 -13.05 2.92
CA GLY A 239 -11.69 -13.74 2.09
C GLY A 239 -11.83 -13.17 0.68
N ALA A 240 -11.47 -11.89 0.46
CA ALA A 240 -11.45 -11.28 -0.85
C ALA A 240 -10.49 -11.95 -1.85
N LEU A 241 -9.45 -12.61 -1.36
CA LEU A 241 -8.48 -13.34 -2.20
C LEU A 241 -9.06 -14.59 -2.89
N GLY A 242 -10.20 -15.07 -2.43
CA GLY A 242 -10.91 -16.20 -3.02
C GLY A 242 -12.19 -15.80 -3.77
N LEU A 243 -12.51 -14.51 -3.85
CA LEU A 243 -13.67 -14.02 -4.57
C LEU A 243 -13.27 -13.61 -6.00
N GLU A 244 -13.96 -14.17 -6.99
CA GLU A 244 -13.80 -13.85 -8.40
C GLU A 244 -15.07 -13.14 -8.90
N LEU A 245 -14.92 -11.93 -9.44
CA LEU A 245 -16.01 -11.15 -10.00
C LEU A 245 -16.21 -11.46 -11.48
N GLY A 246 -17.47 -11.58 -11.90
CA GLY A 246 -17.80 -11.62 -13.32
C GLY A 246 -17.45 -10.29 -14.02
N SER A 247 -17.23 -10.33 -15.34
CA SER A 247 -16.87 -9.11 -16.09
C SER A 247 -17.90 -7.99 -15.92
N ASP A 248 -19.19 -8.31 -15.95
CA ASP A 248 -20.28 -7.33 -15.75
C ASP A 248 -20.26 -6.73 -14.34
N GLU A 249 -19.92 -7.55 -13.33
CA GLU A 249 -19.80 -7.10 -11.93
C GLU A 249 -18.58 -6.18 -11.77
N HIS A 250 -17.44 -6.57 -12.34
CA HIS A 250 -16.22 -5.75 -12.36
C HIS A 250 -16.47 -4.39 -13.02
N ASP A 251 -17.17 -4.36 -14.16
CA ASP A 251 -17.54 -3.13 -14.87
C ASP A 251 -18.51 -2.26 -14.04
N ARG A 252 -19.50 -2.86 -13.38
CA ARG A 252 -20.45 -2.16 -12.50
C ARG A 252 -19.74 -1.52 -11.30
N VAL A 253 -18.81 -2.21 -10.66
CA VAL A 253 -18.01 -1.64 -9.58
C VAL A 253 -17.13 -0.52 -10.13
N GLY A 254 -16.46 -0.73 -11.26
CA GLY A 254 -15.63 0.27 -11.92
C GLY A 254 -16.38 1.54 -12.34
N ALA A 255 -17.67 1.45 -12.68
CA ALA A 255 -18.51 2.60 -13.04
C ALA A 255 -18.76 3.56 -11.86
N LEU A 256 -18.60 3.11 -10.61
CA LEU A 256 -18.77 3.93 -9.41
C LEU A 256 -17.72 5.06 -9.32
N ARG A 257 -16.61 4.97 -10.06
CA ARG A 257 -15.57 6.01 -10.16
C ARG A 257 -16.12 7.38 -10.61
N SER A 258 -17.28 7.43 -11.25
CA SER A 258 -17.98 8.67 -11.62
C SER A 258 -18.35 9.55 -10.42
N ARG A 259 -18.25 9.04 -9.20
CA ARG A 259 -18.46 9.82 -7.96
C ARG A 259 -17.30 10.77 -7.64
N HIS A 260 -16.10 10.55 -8.20
CA HIS A 260 -14.90 11.38 -8.03
C HIS A 260 -14.61 11.73 -6.57
N LEU A 261 -14.77 10.78 -5.65
CA LEU A 261 -14.54 10.98 -4.23
C LEU A 261 -13.06 10.77 -3.89
N ARG A 262 -12.35 11.81 -3.49
CA ARG A 262 -11.02 11.73 -2.88
C ARG A 262 -11.15 12.03 -1.39
N THR A 263 -10.49 11.25 -0.55
CA THR A 263 -10.52 11.39 0.93
C THR A 263 -9.19 11.85 1.50
N ALA A 264 -8.09 11.66 0.77
CA ALA A 264 -6.75 12.11 1.13
C ALA A 264 -6.31 13.25 0.22
N ASP A 265 -6.58 14.48 0.63
CA ASP A 265 -6.23 15.70 -0.09
C ASP A 265 -5.74 16.80 0.88
N PRO A 266 -4.57 16.60 1.52
CA PRO A 266 -4.00 17.61 2.40
C PRO A 266 -3.55 18.83 1.60
N GLY A 267 -3.49 20.01 2.25
CA GLY A 267 -3.19 21.29 1.58
C GLY A 267 -1.82 21.38 0.88
N PHE A 268 -0.95 20.40 1.05
CA PHE A 268 0.34 20.25 0.35
C PHE A 268 0.31 19.16 -0.73
N ALA A 269 -0.85 18.55 -0.98
CA ALA A 269 -0.98 17.53 -2.01
C ALA A 269 -0.62 18.09 -3.39
N PRO A 270 -0.09 17.26 -4.32
CA PRO A 270 0.14 17.69 -5.69
C PRO A 270 -1.19 17.95 -6.43
N ALA A 271 -1.11 18.63 -7.57
CA ALA A 271 -2.24 18.66 -8.49
C ALA A 271 -2.50 17.25 -9.02
N TRP A 272 -3.70 16.74 -8.78
CA TRP A 272 -4.11 15.41 -9.20
C TRP A 272 -4.45 15.34 -10.70
N ASP A 273 -4.44 14.12 -11.27
CA ASP A 273 -4.88 13.84 -12.65
C ASP A 273 -6.37 14.12 -12.84
#